data_9cb159282d2d645f2cf5a4447dde7a9e
#
_entry.id   9cb159282d2d645f2cf5a4447dde7a9e
#
_cell.length_a   1.000
_cell.length_b   1.000
_cell.length_c   1.000
_cell.angle_alpha   90.00
_cell.angle_beta   90.00
_cell.angle_gamma   90.00
#
_symmetry.space_group_name_H-M   'P 1'
#
loop_
_entity.id
_entity.type
_entity.pdbx_description
1 polymer ?
#
loop_
_entity_poly.entity_id
_entity_poly.type
_entity_poly.pdbx_seq_one_letter_code
_entity_poly.pdbx_strand_id
1 'polypeptide(L)'
;MGTRDEYLRGLSRRVYDKLKDNREFTTLYNDAQRAGRSAPTVRGAAPTAAESFGEGSLEQAMRRDRERSGLHVESFESAQPPPYVDGVLAFVGYMLSYRWMNLLAYQEAFTSGPQAFGVDEVYGALVDFDHWLTPPPRTAHEDQIKLHQLLSQLSAGYMRPLVAYNPWSAARDNGRTLKRVLDALDARGFVGVKIYPPNGYRPYGNARYGLPVAGAPTGRELDDALMLLWTQCADRGKPVMAHSGHSMGKSDAYEDMAGPLGWRELLRALSEQGKVARINAGHFGGDANTNTWTEEIAKLMATPEGAALFADLGYWDELRCSGAPRMCEATRRLADAATAHPVLNERVMYGSDWLMLSQERRWDRYPFDVLAATRTFLNTNALFGGNAKKCFGA
;
A
#
# COMPACT_ATOMS: atom_id res chain seq x y z
N MET A 1 20.88 -3.32 -1.08
CA MET A 1 20.23 -3.53 0.24
C MET A 1 21.27 -3.21 1.29
N GLY A 2 20.88 -2.55 2.39
CA GLY A 2 21.73 -2.31 3.53
C GLY A 2 22.13 -3.61 4.26
N THR A 3 22.65 -3.47 5.45
CA THR A 3 22.87 -4.62 6.31
C THR A 3 21.54 -5.26 6.69
N ARG A 4 21.58 -6.53 7.13
CA ARG A 4 20.38 -7.25 7.63
C ARG A 4 19.64 -6.43 8.71
N ASP A 5 20.39 -5.82 9.60
CA ASP A 5 19.80 -5.06 10.72
C ASP A 5 19.13 -3.75 10.26
N GLU A 6 19.69 -3.06 9.27
CA GLU A 6 19.06 -1.89 8.65
C GLU A 6 17.76 -2.26 7.93
N TYR A 7 17.77 -3.40 7.21
CA TYR A 7 16.56 -3.92 6.59
C TYR A 7 15.48 -4.25 7.62
N LEU A 8 15.85 -4.95 8.70
CA LEU A 8 14.92 -5.32 9.76
C LEU A 8 14.37 -4.11 10.50
N ARG A 9 15.18 -3.08 10.75
CA ARG A 9 14.72 -1.84 11.38
C ARG A 9 13.68 -1.08 10.53
N GLY A 10 13.68 -1.30 9.22
CA GLY A 10 12.67 -0.75 8.31
C GLY A 10 11.34 -1.51 8.34
N LEU A 11 11.26 -2.64 9.03
CA LEU A 11 10.03 -3.39 9.22
C LEU A 11 9.28 -2.91 10.47
N SER A 12 8.01 -3.29 10.60
CA SER A 12 7.28 -3.03 11.83
C SER A 12 7.98 -3.68 13.03
N ARG A 13 7.85 -3.11 14.22
CA ARG A 13 8.47 -3.62 15.45
C ARG A 13 8.11 -5.09 15.69
N ARG A 14 6.84 -5.45 15.44
CA ARG A 14 6.33 -6.83 15.56
C ARG A 14 7.10 -7.80 14.66
N VAL A 15 7.36 -7.40 13.42
CA VAL A 15 8.14 -8.21 12.45
C VAL A 15 9.61 -8.24 12.84
N TYR A 16 10.18 -7.11 13.24
CA TYR A 16 11.56 -7.05 13.72
C TYR A 16 11.80 -7.99 14.89
N ASP A 17 10.95 -7.96 15.92
CA ASP A 17 11.10 -8.79 17.12
C ASP A 17 11.01 -10.29 16.80
N LYS A 18 10.19 -10.69 15.81
CA LYS A 18 10.09 -12.08 15.36
C LYS A 18 11.28 -12.55 14.52
N LEU A 19 11.92 -11.65 13.79
CA LEU A 19 12.94 -12.00 12.79
C LEU A 19 14.37 -11.76 13.22
N LYS A 20 14.64 -10.88 14.18
CA LYS A 20 16.01 -10.48 14.56
C LYS A 20 16.92 -11.66 14.92
N ASP A 21 16.37 -12.71 15.54
CA ASP A 21 17.08 -13.92 15.95
C ASP A 21 16.72 -15.17 15.12
N ASN A 22 15.93 -15.01 14.07
CA ASN A 22 15.48 -16.15 13.26
C ASN A 22 16.58 -16.60 12.28
N ARG A 23 17.01 -17.86 12.38
CA ARG A 23 18.07 -18.42 11.53
C ARG A 23 17.64 -18.61 10.08
N GLU A 24 16.40 -19.02 9.84
CA GLU A 24 15.85 -19.22 8.50
C GLU A 24 15.75 -17.89 7.75
N PHE A 25 15.27 -16.84 8.43
CA PHE A 25 15.31 -15.50 7.86
C PHE A 25 16.73 -15.06 7.50
N THR A 26 17.71 -15.34 8.37
CA THR A 26 19.11 -14.99 8.09
C THR A 26 19.62 -15.70 6.84
N THR A 27 19.25 -16.96 6.65
CA THR A 27 19.60 -17.75 5.46
C THR A 27 18.95 -17.16 4.22
N LEU A 28 17.63 -16.96 4.22
CA LEU A 28 16.88 -16.36 3.11
C LEU A 28 17.42 -14.97 2.74
N TYR A 29 17.70 -14.12 3.73
CA TYR A 29 18.27 -12.80 3.48
C TYR A 29 19.65 -12.87 2.80
N ASN A 30 20.52 -13.76 3.28
CA ASN A 30 21.86 -13.94 2.72
C ASN A 30 21.80 -14.50 1.28
N ASP A 31 20.89 -15.41 1.00
CA ASP A 31 20.69 -16.00 -0.31
C ASP A 31 20.14 -14.96 -1.31
N ALA A 32 19.17 -14.15 -0.91
CA ALA A 32 18.68 -13.03 -1.69
C ALA A 32 19.77 -11.99 -1.97
N GLN A 33 20.66 -11.72 -0.99
CA GLN A 33 21.82 -10.84 -1.20
C GLN A 33 22.82 -11.43 -2.22
N ARG A 34 23.07 -12.73 -2.19
CA ARG A 34 23.95 -13.42 -3.15
C ARG A 34 23.36 -13.37 -4.56
N ALA A 35 22.07 -13.71 -4.70
CA ALA A 35 21.36 -13.63 -5.98
C ALA A 35 21.39 -12.21 -6.56
N GLY A 36 21.13 -11.19 -5.74
CA GLY A 36 21.18 -9.78 -6.17
C GLY A 36 22.58 -9.29 -6.56
N ARG A 37 23.65 -9.91 -6.08
CA ARG A 37 25.03 -9.61 -6.50
C ARG A 37 25.45 -10.31 -7.80
N SER A 38 24.82 -11.43 -8.11
CA SER A 38 25.07 -12.24 -9.30
C SER A 38 24.25 -11.80 -10.51
N ALA A 39 23.25 -10.95 -10.33
CA ALA A 39 22.45 -10.42 -11.43
C ALA A 39 23.33 -9.53 -12.31
N PRO A 40 23.44 -9.81 -13.61
CA PRO A 40 24.18 -8.96 -14.53
C PRO A 40 23.52 -7.59 -14.55
N THR A 41 24.33 -6.53 -14.46
CA THR A 41 23.90 -5.16 -14.71
C THR A 41 23.42 -5.12 -16.15
N VAL A 42 22.12 -5.10 -16.40
CA VAL A 42 21.56 -4.91 -17.73
C VAL A 42 21.87 -3.46 -18.14
N ARG A 43 23.08 -3.24 -18.66
CA ARG A 43 23.40 -2.13 -19.53
C ARG A 43 23.07 -2.58 -20.96
N GLY A 44 21.83 -2.43 -21.34
CA GLY A 44 21.37 -2.65 -22.70
C GLY A 44 20.05 -1.94 -22.89
N ALA A 45 19.92 -1.28 -24.05
CA ALA A 45 18.72 -0.56 -24.41
C ALA A 45 17.47 -1.39 -24.14
N ALA A 46 16.48 -0.78 -23.47
CA ALA A 46 15.17 -1.39 -23.29
C ALA A 46 14.64 -1.81 -24.68
N PRO A 47 14.16 -3.06 -24.85
CA PRO A 47 13.48 -3.43 -26.07
C PRO A 47 12.27 -2.50 -26.23
N THR A 48 12.10 -1.96 -27.43
CA THR A 48 10.91 -1.18 -27.76
C THR A 48 9.68 -2.06 -27.53
N ALA A 49 8.66 -1.52 -26.88
CA ALA A 49 7.48 -2.25 -26.41
C ALA A 49 6.67 -2.99 -27.51
N ALA A 50 7.06 -2.84 -28.77
CA ALA A 50 6.41 -3.44 -29.92
C ALA A 50 6.97 -4.81 -30.35
N GLU A 51 8.15 -5.20 -29.89
CA GLU A 51 8.85 -6.37 -30.48
C GLU A 51 8.83 -7.64 -29.63
N SER A 52 8.29 -7.63 -28.41
CA SER A 52 8.55 -8.76 -27.51
C SER A 52 7.35 -9.57 -27.03
N PHE A 53 6.14 -9.15 -27.28
CA PHE A 53 4.98 -9.88 -26.73
C PHE A 53 3.92 -10.19 -27.78
N GLY A 54 4.26 -11.13 -28.68
CA GLY A 54 3.20 -11.93 -29.31
C GLY A 54 2.45 -12.68 -28.22
N GLU A 55 1.19 -13.00 -28.45
CA GLU A 55 0.16 -13.60 -27.55
C GLU A 55 0.63 -14.70 -26.59
N GLY A 56 1.67 -14.46 -25.83
CA GLY A 56 2.19 -15.32 -24.78
C GLY A 56 1.76 -14.78 -23.44
N SER A 57 1.14 -15.65 -22.64
CA SER A 57 0.72 -15.37 -21.27
C SER A 57 1.86 -14.76 -20.42
N LEU A 58 1.52 -14.02 -19.39
CA LEU A 58 2.43 -13.57 -18.32
C LEU A 58 3.40 -14.69 -17.92
N GLU A 59 2.93 -15.94 -17.82
CA GLU A 59 3.75 -17.12 -17.54
C GLU A 59 4.89 -17.36 -18.56
N GLN A 60 4.67 -17.13 -19.85
CA GLN A 60 5.72 -17.32 -20.85
C GLN A 60 6.78 -16.21 -20.80
N ALA A 61 6.36 -14.96 -20.53
CA ALA A 61 7.30 -13.87 -20.31
C ALA A 61 8.17 -14.14 -19.08
N MET A 62 7.58 -14.69 -18.04
CA MET A 62 8.20 -15.06 -16.78
C MET A 62 9.14 -16.27 -16.92
N ARG A 63 8.77 -17.27 -17.72
CA ARG A 63 9.63 -18.42 -18.02
C ARG A 63 10.90 -17.98 -18.77
N ARG A 64 10.79 -17.06 -19.73
CA ARG A 64 11.93 -16.49 -20.45
C ARG A 64 12.87 -15.67 -19.57
N ASP A 65 12.33 -14.96 -18.59
CA ASP A 65 13.15 -14.19 -17.66
C ASP A 65 13.88 -15.12 -16.67
N ARG A 66 13.26 -16.22 -16.25
CA ARG A 66 13.91 -17.31 -15.51
C ARG A 66 15.11 -17.88 -16.25
N GLU A 67 14.92 -18.25 -17.53
CA GLU A 67 15.97 -18.84 -18.36
C GLU A 67 17.14 -17.87 -18.58
N ARG A 68 16.86 -16.56 -18.68
CA ARG A 68 17.89 -15.52 -18.86
C ARG A 68 18.64 -15.18 -17.58
N SER A 69 18.00 -15.26 -16.43
CA SER A 69 18.61 -14.84 -15.17
C SER A 69 19.57 -15.89 -14.58
N GLY A 70 19.60 -17.13 -15.10
CA GLY A 70 20.44 -18.21 -14.60
C GLY A 70 20.15 -18.55 -13.13
N LEU A 71 19.06 -18.09 -12.59
CA LEU A 71 18.62 -18.39 -11.23
C LEU A 71 18.09 -19.80 -11.20
N HIS A 72 18.87 -20.72 -10.66
CA HIS A 72 18.37 -22.01 -10.21
C HIS A 72 17.40 -21.78 -9.06
N VAL A 73 16.13 -21.63 -9.40
CA VAL A 73 15.02 -21.44 -8.46
C VAL A 73 14.49 -22.79 -7.94
N GLU A 74 15.26 -23.86 -8.03
CA GLU A 74 14.86 -25.19 -7.52
C GLU A 74 14.53 -25.16 -6.03
N SER A 75 15.07 -24.24 -5.25
CA SER A 75 14.72 -24.08 -3.85
C SER A 75 13.45 -23.27 -3.59
N PHE A 76 12.94 -22.53 -4.60
CA PHE A 76 11.70 -21.76 -4.47
C PHE A 76 10.52 -22.39 -5.20
N GLU A 77 10.72 -23.25 -6.19
CA GLU A 77 9.64 -23.98 -6.87
C GLU A 77 9.02 -25.10 -6.03
N SER A 78 9.77 -25.65 -5.09
CA SER A 78 9.23 -26.62 -4.11
C SER A 78 8.58 -25.95 -2.90
N ALA A 79 8.76 -24.67 -2.74
CA ALA A 79 8.18 -23.88 -1.69
C ALA A 79 6.98 -23.09 -2.22
N GLN A 80 5.92 -23.78 -2.61
CA GLN A 80 4.65 -23.32 -2.09
C GLN A 80 4.89 -23.23 -0.58
N PRO A 81 4.83 -22.07 0.08
CA PRO A 81 4.94 -22.05 1.51
C PRO A 81 3.92 -23.06 2.01
N PRO A 82 4.34 -24.10 2.75
CA PRO A 82 3.36 -25.03 3.26
C PRO A 82 2.31 -24.17 3.96
N PRO A 83 1.01 -24.46 3.83
CA PRO A 83 -0.06 -23.59 4.31
C PRO A 83 0.03 -23.22 5.79
N TYR A 84 1.11 -23.60 6.45
CA TYR A 84 1.37 -23.49 7.87
C TYR A 84 2.80 -23.05 8.25
N VAL A 85 3.65 -22.64 7.31
CA VAL A 85 4.90 -21.98 7.68
C VAL A 85 4.52 -20.65 8.31
N ASP A 86 5.13 -20.34 9.43
CA ASP A 86 4.98 -19.12 10.20
C ASP A 86 4.77 -17.93 9.24
N GLY A 87 3.62 -17.25 9.34
CA GLY A 87 3.21 -16.22 8.39
C GLY A 87 4.26 -15.13 8.16
N VAL A 88 5.11 -14.86 9.16
CA VAL A 88 6.23 -13.93 9.05
C VAL A 88 7.29 -14.39 8.05
N LEU A 89 7.55 -15.68 7.93
CA LEU A 89 8.49 -16.20 6.92
C LEU A 89 7.91 -16.10 5.51
N ALA A 90 6.61 -16.34 5.35
CA ALA A 90 5.93 -16.12 4.08
C ALA A 90 6.03 -14.64 3.66
N PHE A 91 5.74 -13.72 4.58
CA PHE A 91 5.91 -12.28 4.36
C PHE A 91 7.31 -11.92 3.89
N VAL A 92 8.36 -12.44 4.56
CA VAL A 92 9.75 -12.20 4.15
C VAL A 92 10.04 -12.79 2.78
N GLY A 93 9.53 -13.98 2.48
CA GLY A 93 9.64 -14.59 1.17
C GLY A 93 9.07 -13.69 0.07
N TYR A 94 7.88 -13.15 0.26
CA TYR A 94 7.27 -12.20 -0.66
C TYR A 94 8.05 -10.88 -0.78
N MET A 95 8.55 -10.34 0.34
CA MET A 95 9.35 -9.11 0.32
C MET A 95 10.67 -9.26 -0.46
N LEU A 96 11.24 -10.46 -0.49
CA LEU A 96 12.46 -10.79 -1.23
C LEU A 96 12.21 -11.26 -2.66
N SER A 97 10.96 -11.57 -3.02
CA SER A 97 10.55 -12.06 -4.33
C SER A 97 10.43 -10.95 -5.37
N TYR A 98 10.42 -11.31 -6.65
CA TYR A 98 10.09 -10.39 -7.73
C TYR A 98 8.64 -9.91 -7.66
N ARG A 99 8.37 -8.67 -8.06
CA ARG A 99 7.03 -8.06 -7.99
C ARG A 99 5.97 -8.86 -8.76
N TRP A 100 6.34 -9.44 -9.89
CA TRP A 100 5.42 -10.27 -10.68
C TRP A 100 5.05 -11.59 -9.96
N MET A 101 5.98 -12.21 -9.22
CA MET A 101 5.68 -13.38 -8.39
C MET A 101 4.68 -13.03 -7.30
N ASN A 102 4.82 -11.85 -6.71
CA ASN A 102 3.86 -11.36 -5.73
C ASN A 102 2.45 -11.19 -6.34
N LEU A 103 2.36 -10.66 -7.56
CA LEU A 103 1.08 -10.53 -8.25
C LEU A 103 0.42 -11.89 -8.52
N LEU A 104 1.20 -12.88 -8.95
CA LEU A 104 0.67 -14.24 -9.17
C LEU A 104 0.23 -14.91 -7.88
N ALA A 105 1.04 -14.81 -6.82
CA ALA A 105 0.67 -15.37 -5.52
C ALA A 105 -0.62 -14.73 -4.98
N TYR A 106 -0.80 -13.43 -5.22
CA TYR A 106 -2.03 -12.73 -4.90
C TYR A 106 -3.22 -13.27 -5.73
N GLN A 107 -3.05 -13.43 -7.04
CA GLN A 107 -4.08 -13.97 -7.91
C GLN A 107 -4.49 -15.40 -7.51
N GLU A 108 -3.52 -16.25 -7.21
CA GLU A 108 -3.79 -17.60 -6.73
C GLU A 108 -4.59 -17.58 -5.44
N ALA A 109 -4.17 -16.80 -4.45
CA ALA A 109 -4.80 -16.75 -3.14
C ALA A 109 -6.21 -16.14 -3.15
N PHE A 110 -6.43 -15.06 -3.91
CA PHE A 110 -7.63 -14.26 -3.79
C PHE A 110 -8.56 -14.28 -5.01
N THR A 111 -8.08 -14.74 -6.18
CA THR A 111 -8.84 -14.66 -7.44
C THR A 111 -9.17 -16.04 -8.03
N SER A 112 -8.16 -16.87 -8.27
CA SER A 112 -8.30 -18.09 -9.09
C SER A 112 -8.05 -19.40 -8.35
N GLY A 113 -7.55 -19.36 -7.12
CA GLY A 113 -7.34 -20.59 -6.32
C GLY A 113 -8.66 -21.29 -5.95
N PRO A 114 -8.63 -22.57 -5.61
CA PRO A 114 -9.83 -23.38 -5.35
C PRO A 114 -10.72 -22.84 -4.22
N GLN A 115 -10.16 -22.03 -3.34
CA GLN A 115 -10.84 -21.41 -2.19
C GLN A 115 -10.74 -19.89 -2.21
N ALA A 116 -10.41 -19.30 -3.35
CA ALA A 116 -10.28 -17.85 -3.49
C ALA A 116 -11.63 -17.15 -3.36
N PHE A 117 -11.58 -15.87 -2.96
CA PHE A 117 -12.77 -15.03 -2.80
C PHE A 117 -13.35 -14.56 -4.15
N GLY A 118 -12.53 -14.48 -5.18
CA GLY A 118 -12.92 -13.98 -6.52
C GLY A 118 -12.67 -12.48 -6.68
N VAL A 119 -11.47 -12.00 -6.33
CA VAL A 119 -11.08 -10.59 -6.54
C VAL A 119 -10.84 -10.33 -8.01
N ASP A 120 -11.53 -9.35 -8.60
CA ASP A 120 -11.48 -9.00 -10.04
C ASP A 120 -10.36 -8.00 -10.37
N GLU A 121 -10.02 -7.10 -9.45
CA GLU A 121 -9.04 -6.03 -9.64
C GLU A 121 -8.23 -5.78 -8.36
N VAL A 122 -6.98 -5.34 -8.52
CA VAL A 122 -6.15 -4.93 -7.40
C VAL A 122 -5.52 -3.56 -7.64
N TYR A 123 -5.51 -2.72 -6.62
CA TYR A 123 -4.88 -1.40 -6.63
C TYR A 123 -3.52 -1.49 -5.95
N GLY A 124 -2.50 -1.80 -6.76
CA GLY A 124 -1.14 -2.02 -6.29
C GLY A 124 -0.41 -0.71 -5.97
N ALA A 125 -0.10 -0.46 -4.70
CA ALA A 125 0.50 0.79 -4.26
C ALA A 125 2.03 0.73 -4.23
N LEU A 126 2.71 1.61 -4.99
CA LEU A 126 4.10 1.92 -4.77
C LEU A 126 4.25 2.81 -3.54
N VAL A 127 5.25 2.54 -2.71
CA VAL A 127 5.60 3.41 -1.57
C VAL A 127 7.05 3.87 -1.74
N ASP A 128 7.28 5.16 -1.50
CA ASP A 128 8.60 5.78 -1.50
C ASP A 128 9.10 5.91 -0.05
N PHE A 129 10.13 5.14 0.29
CA PHE A 129 10.75 5.11 1.61
C PHE A 129 12.13 5.79 1.64
N ASP A 130 12.47 6.63 0.68
CA ASP A 130 13.82 7.17 0.52
C ASP A 130 14.36 7.89 1.75
N HIS A 131 13.50 8.51 2.57
CA HIS A 131 13.89 9.19 3.79
C HIS A 131 13.75 8.33 5.05
N TRP A 132 13.21 7.15 4.91
CA TRP A 132 13.06 6.20 6.01
C TRP A 132 14.16 5.14 6.00
N LEU A 133 14.37 4.48 4.84
CA LEU A 133 15.34 3.41 4.70
C LEU A 133 16.68 3.97 4.21
N THR A 134 17.75 3.61 4.88
CA THR A 134 19.13 3.87 4.47
C THR A 134 19.85 2.54 4.28
N PRO A 135 20.57 2.34 3.20
CA PRO A 135 20.80 3.21 2.04
C PRO A 135 19.57 3.35 1.13
N PRO A 136 19.59 4.29 0.17
CA PRO A 136 18.50 4.45 -0.79
C PRO A 136 18.24 3.16 -1.57
N PRO A 137 17.02 2.97 -2.11
CA PRO A 137 16.64 1.77 -2.84
C PRO A 137 17.57 1.54 -4.03
N ARG A 138 17.88 0.27 -4.33
CA ARG A 138 18.73 -0.10 -5.47
C ARG A 138 18.08 0.15 -6.83
N THR A 139 16.75 0.08 -6.87
CA THR A 139 15.95 0.30 -8.08
C THR A 139 15.43 1.73 -8.06
N ALA A 140 15.80 2.50 -9.07
CA ALA A 140 15.32 3.87 -9.22
C ALA A 140 13.79 3.92 -9.30
N HIS A 141 13.18 5.02 -8.84
CA HIS A 141 11.71 5.18 -8.88
C HIS A 141 11.16 5.09 -10.30
N GLU A 142 11.89 5.62 -11.29
CA GLU A 142 11.54 5.53 -12.71
C GLU A 142 11.42 4.08 -13.19
N ASP A 143 12.32 3.22 -12.74
CA ASP A 143 12.32 1.81 -13.12
C ASP A 143 11.22 1.03 -12.38
N GLN A 144 10.93 1.41 -11.12
CA GLN A 144 9.77 0.86 -10.41
C GLN A 144 8.46 1.24 -11.08
N ILE A 145 8.32 2.48 -11.56
CA ILE A 145 7.14 2.95 -12.32
C ILE A 145 7.00 2.14 -13.60
N LYS A 146 8.06 2.00 -14.41
CA LYS A 146 8.05 1.19 -15.64
C LYS A 146 7.64 -0.26 -15.37
N LEU A 147 8.17 -0.87 -14.30
CA LEU A 147 7.82 -2.23 -13.91
C LEU A 147 6.32 -2.36 -13.57
N HIS A 148 5.76 -1.43 -12.78
CA HIS A 148 4.35 -1.49 -12.43
C HIS A 148 3.44 -1.21 -13.64
N GLN A 149 3.86 -0.34 -14.52
CA GLN A 149 3.16 -0.12 -15.80
C GLN A 149 3.15 -1.40 -16.65
N LEU A 150 4.29 -2.09 -16.73
CA LEU A 150 4.40 -3.37 -17.43
C LEU A 150 3.51 -4.45 -16.79
N LEU A 151 3.52 -4.57 -15.47
CA LEU A 151 2.66 -5.51 -14.76
C LEU A 151 1.18 -5.24 -14.96
N SER A 152 0.78 -3.96 -15.00
CA SER A 152 -0.60 -3.57 -15.34
C SER A 152 -0.99 -4.03 -16.76
N GLN A 153 -0.11 -3.84 -17.74
CA GLN A 153 -0.33 -4.27 -19.13
C GLN A 153 -0.38 -5.80 -19.26
N LEU A 154 0.58 -6.51 -18.67
CA LEU A 154 0.69 -7.96 -18.74
C LEU A 154 -0.47 -8.68 -18.01
N SER A 155 -1.01 -8.06 -16.97
CA SER A 155 -2.19 -8.56 -16.26
C SER A 155 -3.51 -8.14 -16.88
N ALA A 156 -3.51 -7.58 -18.11
CA ALA A 156 -4.69 -7.06 -18.80
C ALA A 156 -5.53 -6.08 -17.94
N GLY A 157 -4.86 -5.30 -17.10
CA GLY A 157 -5.50 -4.31 -16.22
C GLY A 157 -6.01 -4.88 -14.89
N TYR A 158 -5.81 -6.16 -14.61
CA TYR A 158 -6.11 -6.71 -13.28
C TYR A 158 -5.38 -5.94 -12.18
N MET A 159 -4.08 -5.66 -12.36
CA MET A 159 -3.34 -4.76 -11.49
C MET A 159 -3.46 -3.32 -12.01
N ARG A 160 -3.99 -2.44 -11.20
CA ARG A 160 -4.14 -0.99 -11.43
C ARG A 160 -3.26 -0.23 -10.45
N PRO A 161 -2.03 0.16 -10.84
CA PRO A 161 -1.04 0.69 -9.92
C PRO A 161 -1.32 2.13 -9.49
N LEU A 162 -0.87 2.45 -8.28
CA LEU A 162 -0.78 3.79 -7.73
C LEU A 162 0.69 4.19 -7.65
N VAL A 163 1.03 5.38 -8.15
CA VAL A 163 2.39 5.90 -8.13
C VAL A 163 2.74 6.50 -6.78
N ALA A 164 3.95 6.24 -6.29
CA ALA A 164 4.42 6.81 -5.04
C ALA A 164 4.74 8.30 -5.15
N TYR A 165 4.34 9.09 -4.16
CA TYR A 165 4.77 10.46 -3.97
C TYR A 165 5.33 10.68 -2.57
N ASN A 166 6.51 11.30 -2.49
CA ASN A 166 7.17 11.65 -1.26
C ASN A 166 7.39 13.17 -1.18
N PRO A 167 6.68 13.89 -0.28
CA PRO A 167 6.81 15.34 -0.18
C PRO A 167 8.19 15.78 0.31
N TRP A 168 8.95 14.92 1.01
CA TRP A 168 10.33 15.21 1.41
C TRP A 168 11.26 15.36 0.19
N SER A 169 11.09 14.50 -0.81
CA SER A 169 11.80 14.60 -2.08
C SER A 169 11.32 15.81 -2.88
N ALA A 170 10.00 15.96 -2.99
CA ALA A 170 9.39 17.02 -3.80
C ALA A 170 9.76 18.43 -3.31
N ALA A 171 9.86 18.65 -2.01
CA ALA A 171 10.27 19.92 -1.43
C ALA A 171 11.73 20.32 -1.73
N ARG A 172 12.57 19.35 -2.15
CA ARG A 172 14.02 19.55 -2.35
C ARG A 172 14.48 19.48 -3.81
N ASP A 173 13.65 18.98 -4.71
CA ASP A 173 14.09 18.59 -6.05
C ASP A 173 13.58 19.47 -7.18
N ASN A 174 13.13 20.66 -6.85
CA ASN A 174 12.60 21.64 -7.82
C ASN A 174 11.49 21.07 -8.72
N GLY A 175 10.58 20.27 -8.13
CA GLY A 175 9.40 19.74 -8.81
C GLY A 175 9.62 18.47 -9.62
N ARG A 176 10.81 17.88 -9.63
CA ARG A 176 11.09 16.62 -10.38
C ARG A 176 10.22 15.46 -9.90
N THR A 177 10.08 15.30 -8.59
CA THR A 177 9.20 14.26 -8.03
C THR A 177 7.75 14.46 -8.45
N LEU A 178 7.22 15.68 -8.37
CA LEU A 178 5.85 15.97 -8.83
C LEU A 178 5.70 15.69 -10.32
N LYS A 179 6.64 16.18 -11.15
CA LYS A 179 6.62 15.91 -12.59
C LYS A 179 6.59 14.42 -12.90
N ARG A 180 7.45 13.61 -12.27
CA ARG A 180 7.49 12.15 -12.42
C ARG A 180 6.15 11.51 -12.10
N VAL A 181 5.47 11.96 -11.03
CA VAL A 181 4.15 11.46 -10.64
C VAL A 181 3.10 11.83 -11.68
N LEU A 182 3.09 13.07 -12.16
CA LEU A 182 2.15 13.53 -13.18
C LEU A 182 2.36 12.80 -14.51
N ASP A 183 3.60 12.62 -14.94
CA ASP A 183 3.93 11.83 -16.14
C ASP A 183 3.42 10.38 -16.02
N ALA A 184 3.53 9.77 -14.84
CA ALA A 184 3.00 8.42 -14.61
C ALA A 184 1.46 8.38 -14.63
N LEU A 185 0.78 9.39 -14.10
CA LEU A 185 -0.68 9.51 -14.14
C LEU A 185 -1.22 9.76 -15.55
N ASP A 186 -0.47 10.45 -16.39
CA ASP A 186 -0.82 10.72 -17.79
C ASP A 186 -0.51 9.50 -18.68
N ALA A 187 0.40 8.62 -18.25
CA ALA A 187 0.69 7.37 -18.90
C ALA A 187 -0.42 6.33 -18.65
N ARG A 188 -0.55 5.36 -19.58
CA ARG A 188 -1.52 4.27 -19.41
C ARG A 188 -1.13 3.37 -18.24
N GLY A 189 -2.10 3.02 -17.41
CA GLY A 189 -1.98 2.03 -16.34
C GLY A 189 -2.09 2.60 -14.93
N PHE A 190 -1.52 3.76 -14.63
CA PHE A 190 -1.63 4.35 -13.28
C PHE A 190 -2.99 5.03 -13.07
N VAL A 191 -3.64 4.70 -11.95
CA VAL A 191 -4.99 5.20 -11.66
C VAL A 191 -5.01 6.27 -10.57
N GLY A 192 -3.97 6.40 -9.77
CA GLY A 192 -3.89 7.37 -8.69
C GLY A 192 -2.49 7.42 -8.06
N VAL A 193 -2.40 8.06 -6.91
CA VAL A 193 -1.16 8.29 -6.15
C VAL A 193 -1.21 7.58 -4.81
N LYS A 194 -0.06 7.12 -4.32
CA LYS A 194 0.13 6.66 -2.94
C LYS A 194 1.04 7.61 -2.18
N ILE A 195 0.60 8.03 -1.00
CA ILE A 195 1.44 8.73 0.00
C ILE A 195 1.53 7.89 1.28
N TYR A 196 2.60 8.13 2.05
CA TYR A 196 2.86 7.38 3.27
C TYR A 196 3.26 8.33 4.43
N PRO A 197 2.27 8.93 5.12
CA PRO A 197 2.50 9.90 6.19
C PRO A 197 3.47 9.46 7.30
N PRO A 198 3.53 8.16 7.69
CA PRO A 198 4.53 7.70 8.67
C PRO A 198 6.00 7.90 8.26
N ASN A 199 6.28 8.37 7.04
CA ASN A 199 7.59 8.88 6.65
C ASN A 199 7.97 10.20 7.37
N GLY A 200 7.08 10.79 8.17
CA GLY A 200 7.36 11.96 9.00
C GLY A 200 6.67 13.23 8.54
N TYR A 201 5.49 13.12 7.95
CA TYR A 201 4.66 14.26 7.57
C TYR A 201 3.17 13.94 7.72
N ARG A 202 2.36 14.95 8.03
CA ARG A 202 0.90 14.83 7.96
C ARG A 202 0.41 15.06 6.52
N PRO A 203 -0.78 14.58 6.15
CA PRO A 203 -1.41 14.89 4.87
C PRO A 203 -1.51 16.39 4.58
N TYR A 204 -1.62 17.22 5.61
CA TYR A 204 -1.50 18.70 5.60
C TYR A 204 -1.39 19.23 7.04
N GLY A 205 -0.99 20.50 7.20
CA GLY A 205 -0.87 21.19 8.48
C GLY A 205 0.47 20.99 9.19
N ASN A 206 1.49 20.57 8.45
CA ASN A 206 2.86 20.37 8.98
C ASN A 206 3.47 21.66 9.53
N ALA A 207 3.20 22.81 8.89
CA ALA A 207 3.66 24.11 9.37
C ALA A 207 3.00 24.50 10.70
N ARG A 208 1.74 24.11 10.89
CA ARG A 208 0.94 24.48 12.08
C ARG A 208 1.29 23.63 13.30
N TYR A 209 1.41 22.33 13.11
CA TYR A 209 1.55 21.35 14.21
C TYR A 209 3.00 20.87 14.42
N GLY A 210 3.93 21.37 13.61
CA GLY A 210 5.33 20.96 13.66
C GLY A 210 5.59 19.56 13.14
N LEU A 211 6.85 19.24 13.03
CA LEU A 211 7.34 17.92 12.58
C LEU A 211 8.04 17.22 13.76
N PRO A 212 8.08 15.87 13.74
CA PRO A 212 8.76 15.09 14.78
C PRO A 212 10.26 15.38 14.84
N VAL A 213 10.85 15.77 13.71
CA VAL A 213 12.28 16.07 13.59
C VAL A 213 12.43 17.48 13.02
N ALA A 214 13.23 18.29 13.71
CA ALA A 214 13.60 19.62 13.22
C ALA A 214 14.57 19.51 12.03
N GLY A 215 14.48 20.46 11.11
CA GLY A 215 15.38 20.55 9.96
C GLY A 215 14.65 20.87 8.65
N ALA A 216 15.32 20.60 7.54
CA ALA A 216 14.79 20.80 6.21
C ALA A 216 14.40 19.45 5.57
N PRO A 217 13.25 19.36 4.88
CA PRO A 217 12.27 20.43 4.67
C PRO A 217 11.57 20.88 5.94
N THR A 218 11.18 22.14 5.95
CA THR A 218 10.31 22.70 6.99
C THR A 218 8.88 22.22 6.80
N GLY A 219 8.05 22.38 7.84
CA GLY A 219 6.63 22.05 7.74
C GLY A 219 5.90 22.82 6.64
N ARG A 220 6.30 24.07 6.35
CA ARG A 220 5.75 24.87 5.26
C ARG A 220 6.13 24.30 3.89
N GLU A 221 7.40 23.97 3.67
CA GLU A 221 7.85 23.38 2.40
C GLU A 221 7.15 22.03 2.13
N LEU A 222 6.89 21.24 3.17
CA LEU A 222 6.10 20.01 3.03
C LEU A 222 4.64 20.30 2.70
N ASP A 223 4.00 21.28 3.36
CA ASP A 223 2.62 21.66 3.07
C ASP A 223 2.48 22.23 1.65
N ASP A 224 3.43 23.03 1.18
CA ASP A 224 3.46 23.55 -0.19
C ASP A 224 3.59 22.39 -1.22
N ALA A 225 4.51 21.45 -0.99
CA ALA A 225 4.70 20.30 -1.86
C ALA A 225 3.44 19.40 -1.89
N LEU A 226 2.83 19.16 -0.73
CA LEU A 226 1.60 18.38 -0.61
C LEU A 226 0.42 19.08 -1.27
N MET A 227 0.24 20.39 -1.07
CA MET A 227 -0.87 21.13 -1.67
C MET A 227 -0.79 21.15 -3.20
N LEU A 228 0.41 21.23 -3.77
CA LEU A 228 0.61 21.05 -5.21
C LEU A 228 0.12 19.69 -5.68
N LEU A 229 0.48 18.58 -4.98
CA LEU A 229 -0.02 17.26 -5.32
C LEU A 229 -1.54 17.20 -5.23
N TRP A 230 -2.13 17.63 -4.11
CA TRP A 230 -3.57 17.57 -3.86
C TRP A 230 -4.37 18.32 -4.93
N THR A 231 -3.93 19.53 -5.27
CA THR A 231 -4.55 20.34 -6.32
C THR A 231 -4.46 19.66 -7.69
N GLN A 232 -3.28 19.13 -8.06
CA GLN A 232 -3.09 18.44 -9.32
C GLN A 232 -3.93 17.16 -9.43
N CYS A 233 -4.06 16.41 -8.33
CA CYS A 233 -4.91 15.23 -8.29
C CYS A 233 -6.39 15.58 -8.36
N ALA A 234 -6.84 16.61 -7.64
CA ALA A 234 -8.21 17.12 -7.71
C ALA A 234 -8.60 17.56 -9.12
N ASP A 235 -7.75 18.38 -9.78
CA ASP A 235 -8.00 18.90 -11.12
C ASP A 235 -8.05 17.80 -12.20
N ARG A 236 -7.31 16.71 -12.00
CA ARG A 236 -7.29 15.54 -12.90
C ARG A 236 -8.32 14.47 -12.53
N GLY A 237 -9.05 14.63 -11.43
CA GLY A 237 -9.93 13.61 -10.90
C GLY A 237 -9.18 12.31 -10.53
N LYS A 238 -7.90 12.40 -10.15
CA LYS A 238 -7.09 11.24 -9.75
C LYS A 238 -7.16 11.04 -8.24
N PRO A 239 -7.45 9.83 -7.74
CA PRO A 239 -7.50 9.57 -6.31
C PRO A 239 -6.10 9.51 -5.70
N VAL A 240 -6.04 9.81 -4.41
CA VAL A 240 -4.85 9.63 -3.59
C VAL A 240 -5.15 8.64 -2.48
N MET A 241 -4.45 7.49 -2.46
CA MET A 241 -4.43 6.57 -1.34
C MET A 241 -3.36 6.99 -0.35
N ALA A 242 -3.70 7.10 0.90
CA ALA A 242 -2.75 7.40 1.96
C ALA A 242 -2.83 6.37 3.08
N HIS A 243 -1.71 6.02 3.67
CA HIS A 243 -1.71 5.25 4.90
C HIS A 243 -2.37 6.09 6.01
N SER A 244 -3.36 5.53 6.69
CA SER A 244 -4.13 6.19 7.74
C SER A 244 -4.45 5.22 8.90
N GLY A 245 -3.45 4.51 9.33
CA GLY A 245 -3.43 3.63 10.50
C GLY A 245 -2.20 3.90 11.35
N HIS A 246 -2.14 3.35 12.54
CA HIS A 246 -0.94 3.40 13.36
C HIS A 246 0.20 2.64 12.66
N SER A 247 1.33 3.30 12.54
CA SER A 247 2.53 2.68 11.99
C SER A 247 3.75 3.39 12.59
N MET A 248 4.67 2.63 13.09
CA MET A 248 5.88 3.18 13.72
C MET A 248 6.69 4.08 12.79
N GLY A 249 6.52 3.93 11.47
CA GLY A 249 7.28 4.69 10.53
C GLY A 249 8.79 4.55 10.80
N LYS A 250 9.53 5.65 10.71
CA LYS A 250 10.96 5.70 11.02
C LYS A 250 11.23 5.65 12.54
N SER A 251 10.28 6.10 13.33
CA SER A 251 10.33 6.06 14.81
C SER A 251 8.92 6.24 15.37
N ASP A 252 8.75 5.96 16.66
CA ASP A 252 7.47 6.14 17.38
C ASP A 252 6.92 7.59 17.26
N ALA A 253 7.82 8.58 17.09
CA ALA A 253 7.42 9.99 16.90
C ALA A 253 6.64 10.24 15.59
N TYR A 254 6.66 9.30 14.65
CA TYR A 254 5.93 9.41 13.37
C TYR A 254 4.56 8.72 13.37
N GLU A 255 4.22 7.97 14.43
CA GLU A 255 2.97 7.21 14.49
C GLU A 255 1.73 8.08 14.23
N ASP A 256 1.67 9.26 14.84
CA ASP A 256 0.53 10.19 14.73
C ASP A 256 0.43 10.95 13.40
N MET A 257 1.43 10.83 12.53
CA MET A 257 1.45 11.59 11.27
C MET A 257 0.33 11.19 10.32
N ALA A 258 -0.13 9.94 10.38
CA ALA A 258 -1.22 9.41 9.56
C ALA A 258 -2.62 9.68 10.13
N GLY A 259 -2.71 10.30 11.31
CA GLY A 259 -3.95 10.48 12.08
C GLY A 259 -4.92 11.52 11.53
N PRO A 260 -6.14 11.57 12.11
CA PRO A 260 -7.26 12.40 11.63
C PRO A 260 -6.99 13.89 11.57
N LEU A 261 -6.06 14.38 12.39
CA LEU A 261 -5.71 15.80 12.45
C LEU A 261 -5.27 16.35 11.08
N GLY A 262 -4.35 15.63 10.41
CA GLY A 262 -3.86 16.01 9.09
C GLY A 262 -4.95 15.96 8.02
N TRP A 263 -5.88 15.02 8.11
CA TRP A 263 -7.03 14.90 7.22
C TRP A 263 -7.99 16.09 7.38
N ARG A 264 -8.30 16.47 8.60
CA ARG A 264 -9.16 17.63 8.88
C ARG A 264 -8.60 18.91 8.29
N GLU A 265 -7.31 19.16 8.49
CA GLU A 265 -6.65 20.35 7.94
C GLU A 265 -6.62 20.33 6.41
N LEU A 266 -6.36 19.16 5.80
CA LEU A 266 -6.37 19.00 4.35
C LEU A 266 -7.75 19.30 3.76
N LEU A 267 -8.80 18.67 4.28
CA LEU A 267 -10.15 18.83 3.75
C LEU A 267 -10.61 20.30 3.84
N ARG A 268 -10.30 20.96 4.96
CA ARG A 268 -10.56 22.40 5.12
C ARG A 268 -9.81 23.21 4.06
N ALA A 269 -8.49 23.00 3.91
CA ALA A 269 -7.67 23.77 2.98
C ALA A 269 -8.08 23.57 1.51
N LEU A 270 -8.52 22.37 1.14
CA LEU A 270 -9.07 22.09 -0.19
C LEU A 270 -10.42 22.79 -0.39
N SER A 271 -11.30 22.73 0.59
CA SER A 271 -12.60 23.41 0.56
C SER A 271 -12.46 24.92 0.41
N GLU A 272 -11.53 25.56 1.14
CA GLU A 272 -11.21 26.99 1.01
C GLU A 272 -10.73 27.37 -0.40
N GLN A 273 -10.14 26.44 -1.14
CA GLN A 273 -9.73 26.62 -2.54
C GLN A 273 -10.82 26.18 -3.56
N GLY A 274 -11.99 25.76 -3.11
CA GLY A 274 -13.04 25.22 -3.97
C GLY A 274 -12.64 23.91 -4.67
N LYS A 275 -11.72 23.14 -4.07
CA LYS A 275 -11.22 21.86 -4.61
C LYS A 275 -11.80 20.68 -3.86
N VAL A 276 -12.01 19.58 -4.59
CA VAL A 276 -12.43 18.30 -4.03
C VAL A 276 -11.47 17.22 -4.52
N ALA A 277 -10.71 16.62 -3.61
CA ALA A 277 -9.83 15.50 -3.92
C ALA A 277 -10.48 14.18 -3.49
N ARG A 278 -10.43 13.16 -4.36
CA ARG A 278 -10.79 11.80 -3.96
C ARG A 278 -9.66 11.18 -3.15
N ILE A 279 -9.97 10.79 -1.92
CA ILE A 279 -8.99 10.30 -0.95
C ILE A 279 -9.42 8.92 -0.48
N ASN A 280 -8.49 7.96 -0.47
CA ASN A 280 -8.64 6.70 0.27
C ASN A 280 -7.74 6.74 1.51
N ALA A 281 -8.34 6.84 2.70
CA ALA A 281 -7.68 6.68 3.97
C ALA A 281 -7.48 5.16 4.24
N GLY A 282 -6.32 4.64 3.82
CA GLY A 282 -5.98 3.23 3.98
C GLY A 282 -5.97 2.81 5.45
N HIS A 283 -6.48 1.61 5.74
CA HIS A 283 -6.67 1.04 7.08
C HIS A 283 -7.77 1.70 7.93
N PHE A 284 -8.42 2.74 7.44
CA PHE A 284 -9.53 3.44 8.13
C PHE A 284 -9.23 3.81 9.59
N GLY A 285 -7.98 4.14 9.93
CA GLY A 285 -7.57 4.43 11.30
C GLY A 285 -7.52 3.20 12.21
N GLY A 286 -7.81 2.00 11.68
CA GLY A 286 -7.76 0.74 12.43
C GLY A 286 -6.34 0.29 12.67
N ASP A 287 -6.11 -0.44 13.71
CA ASP A 287 -5.03 -1.32 14.15
C ASP A 287 -4.78 -1.30 15.67
N ALA A 288 -5.25 -0.27 16.37
CA ALA A 288 -5.11 -0.25 17.84
C ALA A 288 -6.48 -0.14 18.51
N ASN A 289 -6.74 -1.03 19.45
CA ASN A 289 -8.01 -1.04 20.19
C ASN A 289 -8.26 0.21 21.06
N THR A 290 -7.27 1.07 21.20
CA THR A 290 -7.30 2.23 22.09
C THR A 290 -7.43 3.57 21.39
N ASN A 291 -7.27 3.63 20.05
CA ASN A 291 -7.37 4.88 19.31
C ASN A 291 -8.81 5.17 18.85
N THR A 292 -9.11 6.45 18.58
CA THR A 292 -10.42 6.92 18.10
C THR A 292 -10.40 7.30 16.62
N TRP A 293 -9.37 6.90 15.87
CA TRP A 293 -9.16 7.40 14.50
C TRP A 293 -10.25 6.95 13.53
N THR A 294 -10.74 5.71 13.67
CA THR A 294 -11.86 5.22 12.87
C THR A 294 -13.09 6.11 13.02
N GLU A 295 -13.46 6.44 14.26
CA GLU A 295 -14.61 7.28 14.58
C GLU A 295 -14.40 8.73 14.12
N GLU A 296 -13.18 9.26 14.25
CA GLU A 296 -12.87 10.61 13.80
C GLU A 296 -12.86 10.72 12.26
N ILE A 297 -12.31 9.73 11.56
CA ILE A 297 -12.35 9.68 10.09
C ILE A 297 -13.80 9.52 9.61
N ALA A 298 -14.59 8.67 10.27
CA ALA A 298 -16.02 8.51 9.97
C ALA A 298 -16.80 9.85 10.10
N LYS A 299 -16.51 10.62 11.15
CA LYS A 299 -17.08 11.97 11.34
C LYS A 299 -16.67 12.90 10.20
N LEU A 300 -15.40 12.88 9.78
CA LEU A 300 -14.92 13.68 8.65
C LEU A 300 -15.63 13.28 7.35
N MET A 301 -15.81 11.97 7.10
CA MET A 301 -16.55 11.48 5.91
C MET A 301 -17.99 11.97 5.87
N ALA A 302 -18.59 12.27 7.02
CA ALA A 302 -19.96 12.76 7.12
C ALA A 302 -20.09 14.29 6.93
N THR A 303 -18.97 15.02 6.84
CA THR A 303 -19.00 16.48 6.56
C THR A 303 -19.09 16.77 5.06
N PRO A 304 -19.55 17.96 4.65
CA PRO A 304 -19.51 18.38 3.24
C PRO A 304 -18.10 18.34 2.64
N GLU A 305 -17.08 18.77 3.38
CA GLU A 305 -15.68 18.76 2.96
C GLU A 305 -15.16 17.35 2.74
N GLY A 306 -15.65 16.39 3.53
CA GLY A 306 -15.32 14.96 3.44
C GLY A 306 -16.11 14.20 2.37
N ALA A 307 -16.87 14.89 1.50
CA ALA A 307 -17.75 14.24 0.52
C ALA A 307 -17.04 13.27 -0.43
N ALA A 308 -15.75 13.41 -0.67
CA ALA A 308 -14.93 12.52 -1.48
C ALA A 308 -13.85 11.76 -0.67
N LEU A 309 -14.01 11.69 0.66
CA LEU A 309 -13.16 10.89 1.53
C LEU A 309 -13.73 9.46 1.59
N PHE A 310 -12.93 8.50 1.20
CA PHE A 310 -13.13 7.05 1.28
C PHE A 310 -12.16 6.46 2.30
N ALA A 311 -12.40 5.21 2.70
CA ALA A 311 -11.45 4.45 3.50
C ALA A 311 -11.48 2.97 3.11
N ASP A 312 -10.39 2.25 3.37
CA ASP A 312 -10.34 0.80 3.19
C ASP A 312 -10.05 0.06 4.50
N LEU A 313 -10.41 -1.23 4.52
CA LEU A 313 -10.20 -2.13 5.64
C LEU A 313 -8.92 -2.98 5.45
N GLY A 314 -7.91 -2.45 4.75
CA GLY A 314 -6.65 -3.16 4.48
C GLY A 314 -5.91 -3.48 5.76
N TYR A 315 -5.50 -4.75 5.93
CA TYR A 315 -4.76 -5.27 7.07
C TYR A 315 -5.24 -4.73 8.43
N TRP A 316 -6.52 -4.85 8.67
CA TRP A 316 -7.11 -4.63 9.98
C TRP A 316 -7.42 -6.00 10.62
N ASP A 317 -6.37 -6.69 11.09
CA ASP A 317 -6.44 -8.08 11.55
C ASP A 317 -7.38 -8.26 12.76
N GLU A 318 -7.55 -7.23 13.57
CA GLU A 318 -8.45 -7.22 14.73
C GLU A 318 -9.93 -7.44 14.34
N LEU A 319 -10.33 -7.17 13.07
CA LEU A 319 -11.66 -7.49 12.56
C LEU A 319 -11.92 -9.00 12.46
N ARG A 320 -10.87 -9.83 12.44
CA ARG A 320 -10.99 -11.29 12.31
C ARG A 320 -11.56 -11.97 13.55
N CYS A 321 -11.62 -11.32 14.68
CA CYS A 321 -12.22 -11.83 15.93
C CYS A 321 -11.78 -13.25 16.29
N SER A 322 -10.52 -13.57 16.22
CA SER A 322 -9.94 -14.93 16.30
C SER A 322 -10.59 -15.78 17.41
N GLY A 323 -11.54 -16.65 17.03
CA GLY A 323 -12.15 -17.65 17.91
C GLY A 323 -13.21 -17.18 18.88
N ALA A 324 -13.60 -15.89 18.88
CA ALA A 324 -14.65 -15.41 19.76
C ALA A 324 -16.04 -15.60 19.16
N PRO A 325 -17.02 -16.17 19.87
CA PRO A 325 -18.41 -16.28 19.41
C PRO A 325 -19.15 -14.95 19.41
N ARG A 326 -18.53 -13.88 19.90
CA ARG A 326 -19.08 -12.53 20.00
C ARG A 326 -18.31 -11.58 19.08
N MET A 327 -19.02 -10.54 18.61
CA MET A 327 -18.39 -9.41 17.90
C MET A 327 -17.20 -8.86 18.70
N CYS A 328 -16.02 -8.85 18.12
CA CYS A 328 -14.82 -8.32 18.77
C CYS A 328 -14.86 -6.78 18.81
N GLU A 329 -14.02 -6.19 19.62
CA GLU A 329 -14.00 -4.74 19.85
C GLU A 329 -13.86 -3.94 18.56
N ALA A 330 -12.93 -4.33 17.65
CA ALA A 330 -12.75 -3.65 16.39
C ALA A 330 -14.01 -3.69 15.51
N THR A 331 -14.67 -4.86 15.42
CA THR A 331 -15.91 -5.02 14.67
C THR A 331 -17.04 -4.20 15.30
N ARG A 332 -17.14 -4.19 16.63
CA ARG A 332 -18.13 -3.39 17.35
C ARG A 332 -17.95 -1.89 17.07
N ARG A 333 -16.74 -1.37 17.17
CA ARG A 333 -16.42 0.03 16.89
C ARG A 333 -16.75 0.43 15.44
N LEU A 334 -16.44 -0.45 14.49
CA LEU A 334 -16.80 -0.23 13.08
C LEU A 334 -18.32 -0.23 12.89
N ALA A 335 -19.05 -1.13 13.55
CA ALA A 335 -20.52 -1.18 13.52
C ALA A 335 -21.16 0.07 14.16
N ASP A 336 -20.64 0.51 15.30
CA ASP A 336 -21.09 1.73 15.98
C ASP A 336 -20.86 2.97 15.07
N ALA A 337 -19.67 3.07 14.45
CA ALA A 337 -19.37 4.13 13.50
C ALA A 337 -20.30 4.10 12.26
N ALA A 338 -20.59 2.91 11.70
CA ALA A 338 -21.49 2.76 10.56
C ALA A 338 -22.94 3.12 10.92
N THR A 339 -23.35 2.83 12.13
CA THR A 339 -24.69 3.21 12.65
C THR A 339 -24.77 4.73 12.83
N ALA A 340 -23.75 5.35 13.41
CA ALA A 340 -23.70 6.79 13.62
C ALA A 340 -23.55 7.59 12.30
N HIS A 341 -22.89 6.99 11.31
CA HIS A 341 -22.57 7.65 10.04
C HIS A 341 -22.91 6.72 8.85
N PRO A 342 -24.18 6.68 8.39
CA PRO A 342 -24.64 5.78 7.30
C PRO A 342 -23.88 5.95 5.98
N VAL A 343 -23.22 7.09 5.76
CA VAL A 343 -22.37 7.38 4.62
C VAL A 343 -21.21 6.36 4.45
N LEU A 344 -20.83 5.66 5.52
CA LEU A 344 -19.83 4.60 5.47
C LEU A 344 -20.23 3.47 4.51
N ASN A 345 -21.51 3.19 4.33
CA ASN A 345 -22.00 2.23 3.34
C ASN A 345 -21.63 2.59 1.90
N GLU A 346 -21.36 3.85 1.62
CA GLU A 346 -21.05 4.34 0.29
C GLU A 346 -19.57 4.63 0.07
N ARG A 347 -18.74 4.54 1.12
CA ARG A 347 -17.35 5.03 1.10
C ARG A 347 -16.32 4.14 1.78
N VAL A 348 -16.73 3.14 2.55
CA VAL A 348 -15.80 2.14 3.07
C VAL A 348 -15.68 1.01 2.05
N MET A 349 -14.45 0.61 1.75
CA MET A 349 -14.14 -0.44 0.79
C MET A 349 -13.26 -1.52 1.39
N TYR A 350 -13.28 -2.71 0.78
CA TYR A 350 -12.35 -3.77 1.10
C TYR A 350 -10.93 -3.41 0.62
N GLY A 351 -9.95 -3.70 1.43
CA GLY A 351 -8.52 -3.69 1.12
C GLY A 351 -7.85 -4.88 1.78
N SER A 352 -6.75 -5.35 1.25
CA SER A 352 -5.99 -6.45 1.85
C SER A 352 -4.70 -6.00 2.51
N ASP A 353 -4.01 -5.00 1.93
CA ASP A 353 -2.60 -4.69 2.24
C ASP A 353 -1.75 -5.97 2.27
N TRP A 354 -1.94 -6.79 1.22
CA TRP A 354 -1.66 -8.22 1.22
C TRP A 354 -0.24 -8.60 1.62
N LEU A 355 0.77 -7.83 1.26
CA LEU A 355 2.13 -8.16 1.70
C LEU A 355 2.25 -8.10 3.23
N MET A 356 1.70 -7.07 3.86
CA MET A 356 1.69 -6.96 5.31
C MET A 356 0.77 -8.02 5.94
N LEU A 357 -0.40 -8.24 5.36
CA LEU A 357 -1.35 -9.26 5.80
C LEU A 357 -0.75 -10.67 5.77
N SER A 358 0.16 -10.97 4.83
CA SER A 358 0.76 -12.30 4.69
C SER A 358 1.57 -12.78 5.90
N GLN A 359 1.90 -11.90 6.83
CA GLN A 359 2.51 -12.28 8.11
C GLN A 359 1.54 -12.97 9.07
N GLU A 360 0.23 -12.88 8.83
CA GLU A 360 -0.79 -13.43 9.70
C GLU A 360 -1.17 -14.87 9.31
N ARG A 361 -1.63 -15.65 10.30
CA ARG A 361 -2.11 -17.03 10.03
C ARG A 361 -3.37 -16.96 9.19
N ARG A 362 -3.47 -17.85 8.18
CA ARG A 362 -4.64 -17.93 7.31
C ARG A 362 -5.01 -16.58 6.67
N TRP A 363 -4.01 -15.82 6.29
CA TRP A 363 -4.17 -14.53 5.62
C TRP A 363 -5.03 -14.62 4.34
N ASP A 364 -5.00 -15.77 3.67
CA ASP A 364 -5.84 -16.12 2.51
C ASP A 364 -7.35 -16.03 2.80
N ARG A 365 -7.75 -16.15 4.06
CA ARG A 365 -9.15 -16.09 4.52
C ARG A 365 -9.63 -14.68 4.84
N TYR A 366 -8.76 -13.70 4.85
CA TYR A 366 -9.08 -12.33 5.25
C TYR A 366 -10.33 -11.75 4.58
N PRO A 367 -10.56 -11.87 3.24
CA PRO A 367 -11.79 -11.34 2.64
C PRO A 367 -13.06 -12.01 3.18
N PHE A 368 -13.02 -13.31 3.49
CA PHE A 368 -14.16 -14.01 4.09
C PHE A 368 -14.38 -13.57 5.53
N ASP A 369 -13.31 -13.34 6.28
CA ASP A 369 -13.38 -12.91 7.67
C ASP A 369 -13.95 -11.46 7.75
N VAL A 370 -13.51 -10.56 6.86
CA VAL A 370 -14.08 -9.21 6.73
C VAL A 370 -15.55 -9.27 6.32
N LEU A 371 -15.93 -10.13 5.37
CA LEU A 371 -17.32 -10.33 4.99
C LEU A 371 -18.17 -10.80 6.19
N ALA A 372 -17.69 -11.78 6.93
CA ALA A 372 -18.38 -12.29 8.11
C ALA A 372 -18.54 -11.23 9.19
N ALA A 373 -17.53 -10.39 9.40
CA ALA A 373 -17.52 -9.32 10.38
C ALA A 373 -18.49 -8.17 10.04
N THR A 374 -18.65 -7.86 8.74
CA THR A 374 -19.27 -6.59 8.30
C THR A 374 -20.65 -6.72 7.67
N ARG A 375 -21.05 -7.91 7.16
CA ARG A 375 -22.27 -8.14 6.38
C ARG A 375 -23.58 -7.74 7.05
N THR A 376 -23.60 -7.58 8.37
CA THR A 376 -24.81 -7.23 9.13
C THR A 376 -25.04 -5.72 9.24
N PHE A 377 -24.03 -4.90 8.95
CA PHE A 377 -24.11 -3.45 9.12
C PHE A 377 -23.47 -2.64 7.99
N LEU A 378 -22.71 -3.26 7.07
CA LEU A 378 -22.23 -2.62 5.83
C LEU A 378 -22.83 -3.31 4.60
N ASN A 379 -23.07 -2.51 3.56
CA ASN A 379 -23.49 -3.02 2.25
C ASN A 379 -22.36 -3.83 1.60
N THR A 380 -22.52 -5.13 1.50
CA THR A 380 -21.51 -6.05 0.98
C THR A 380 -21.06 -5.72 -0.44
N ASN A 381 -21.99 -5.41 -1.36
CA ASN A 381 -21.64 -5.10 -2.76
C ASN A 381 -20.85 -3.78 -2.87
N ALA A 382 -21.21 -2.80 -2.05
CA ALA A 382 -20.50 -1.55 -1.98
C ALA A 382 -19.08 -1.74 -1.41
N LEU A 383 -18.97 -2.48 -0.30
CA LEU A 383 -17.72 -2.78 0.38
C LEU A 383 -16.73 -3.53 -0.54
N PHE A 384 -17.18 -4.59 -1.20
CA PHE A 384 -16.32 -5.48 -2.00
C PHE A 384 -16.19 -5.10 -3.49
N GLY A 385 -16.54 -3.88 -3.88
CA GLY A 385 -16.30 -3.43 -5.25
C GLY A 385 -16.89 -2.07 -5.57
N GLY A 386 -18.15 -1.81 -5.23
CA GLY A 386 -18.83 -0.59 -5.63
C GLY A 386 -18.14 0.70 -5.17
N ASN A 387 -17.64 0.73 -3.93
CA ASN A 387 -16.96 1.90 -3.38
C ASN A 387 -15.54 2.07 -3.94
N ALA A 388 -14.82 0.98 -4.20
CA ALA A 388 -13.53 1.03 -4.87
C ALA A 388 -13.66 1.61 -6.29
N LYS A 389 -14.69 1.20 -7.05
CA LYS A 389 -14.99 1.78 -8.37
C LYS A 389 -15.31 3.27 -8.30
N LYS A 390 -16.09 3.71 -7.32
CA LYS A 390 -16.35 5.14 -7.09
C LYS A 390 -15.07 5.92 -6.76
N CYS A 391 -14.20 5.36 -5.92
CA CYS A 391 -12.96 6.01 -5.49
C CYS A 391 -11.92 6.07 -6.60
N PHE A 392 -11.65 4.96 -7.28
CA PHE A 392 -10.56 4.83 -8.24
C PHE A 392 -10.98 5.03 -9.69
N GLY A 393 -12.28 5.12 -9.99
CA GLY A 393 -12.77 5.42 -11.34
C GLY A 393 -12.56 4.23 -12.28
N ALA A 394 -13.13 3.09 -11.96
CA ALA A 394 -13.16 1.91 -12.82
C ALA A 394 -14.34 1.97 -13.78
#